data_78168a73f424d1303d42c492a1012140
#
_entry.id   78168a73f424d1303d42c492a1012140
#
_cell.length_a   1.000
_cell.length_b   1.000
_cell.length_c   1.000
_cell.angle_alpha   90.00
_cell.angle_beta   90.00
_cell.angle_gamma   90.00
#
_symmetry.space_group_name_H-M   'P 1'
#
loop_
_entity.id
_entity.type
_entity.pdbx_description
1 polymer ?
#
loop_
_entity_poly.entity_id
_entity_poly.type
_entity_poly.pdbx_seq_one_letter_code
_entity_poly.pdbx_strand_id
1 'polypeptide(L)'
;MRFFQRFSVRLSLLFLALLLTMGIVQMMISMRITEKRQVETDQLVNLHLAQDMAREIESYVREGIDLNEIGPVIHYMMVMNPKIEIYVLDGSGKILAFFAEPGIEIQQDHVDIEPIQSFLKEGSPIPLYGTDPRNPKQEKHFSAAPISIGQNEKGYLYIVLRSSLYDRAERMLRERYLFSTLNKSILLSLLFVGIIGLFLFAFLTKRLQQVSKAVQDFEQGSYDRRIETDSKDEIGSLARTFNQMADTINAHMEQLKKTDELRRELVANVSHDLKSPLATIQGYIETLLMKGDRLSSDEHRHFLEIVLQSTKSLNRLVGELLELSKLETKQVEPVLETFSMTDLAQDVFMKFKPGAEKRHIHLSAGIPGNLCFVKADIALIERVMSNLLDNAIKNTPERGSVRIELHCFNGKTRFVVSDSGKGIAPEDIPHLFERFYIGRSSGRRPEGGSGLGLAISQKIMELHESTITVENRPDRGSSFSFDLPGVPVKKT
;
A
#
# COMPACT_ATOMS: atom_id res chain seq x y z
N MET A 1 -18.00 24.43 14.03
CA MET A 1 -18.13 22.96 14.24
C MET A 1 -17.26 22.10 13.35
N ARG A 2 -16.97 22.41 12.09
CA ARG A 2 -16.10 21.59 11.18
C ARG A 2 -14.63 21.44 11.61
N PHE A 3 -14.09 22.32 12.46
CA PHE A 3 -12.68 22.27 12.90
C PHE A 3 -12.42 21.07 13.84
N PHE A 4 -13.34 20.78 14.78
CA PHE A 4 -13.24 19.65 15.71
C PHE A 4 -13.52 18.27 15.08
N GLN A 5 -13.99 18.21 13.83
CA GLN A 5 -14.23 16.97 13.12
C GLN A 5 -12.98 16.43 12.39
N ARG A 6 -11.93 17.24 12.27
CA ARG A 6 -10.69 16.79 11.64
C ARG A 6 -10.00 15.77 12.56
N PHE A 7 -9.67 14.63 12.04
CA PHE A 7 -8.96 13.55 12.76
C PHE A 7 -7.73 14.07 13.51
N SER A 8 -6.97 14.97 12.88
CA SER A 8 -5.81 15.66 13.46
C SER A 8 -6.14 16.41 14.75
N VAL A 9 -7.24 17.16 14.79
CA VAL A 9 -7.64 17.94 15.96
C VAL A 9 -8.06 17.04 17.11
N ARG A 10 -8.80 15.96 16.84
CA ARG A 10 -9.22 14.98 17.85
C ARG A 10 -8.01 14.29 18.48
N LEU A 11 -7.05 13.89 17.68
CA LEU A 11 -5.85 13.20 18.17
C LEU A 11 -4.94 14.16 18.94
N SER A 12 -4.82 15.43 18.53
CA SER A 12 -4.11 16.49 19.29
C SER A 12 -4.76 16.74 20.64
N LEU A 13 -6.09 16.77 20.73
CA LEU A 13 -6.83 16.92 21.98
C LEU A 13 -6.64 15.72 22.90
N LEU A 14 -6.66 14.49 22.36
CA LEU A 14 -6.36 13.28 23.13
C LEU A 14 -4.93 13.29 23.68
N PHE A 15 -3.96 13.67 22.86
CA PHE A 15 -2.57 13.82 23.29
C PHE A 15 -2.41 14.86 24.40
N LEU A 16 -3.05 16.02 24.26
CA LEU A 16 -3.05 17.06 25.29
C LEU A 16 -3.69 16.59 26.60
N ALA A 17 -4.82 15.89 26.53
CA ALA A 17 -5.49 15.30 27.69
C ALA A 17 -4.58 14.27 28.40
N LEU A 18 -3.90 13.44 27.64
CA LEU A 18 -2.95 12.42 28.17
C LEU A 18 -1.74 13.10 28.83
N LEU A 19 -1.20 14.17 28.29
CA LEU A 19 -0.13 14.96 28.88
C LEU A 19 -0.57 15.60 30.21
N LEU A 20 -1.78 16.16 30.25
CA LEU A 20 -2.32 16.76 31.48
C LEU A 20 -2.52 15.71 32.58
N THR A 21 -3.09 14.55 32.25
CA THR A 21 -3.28 13.45 33.23
C THR A 21 -1.94 12.93 33.73
N MET A 22 -0.95 12.76 32.86
CA MET A 22 0.40 12.35 33.21
C MET A 22 1.08 13.38 34.14
N GLY A 23 0.91 14.67 33.87
CA GLY A 23 1.43 15.75 34.71
C GLY A 23 0.83 15.74 36.13
N ILE A 24 -0.49 15.54 36.24
CA ILE A 24 -1.19 15.45 37.52
C ILE A 24 -0.67 14.23 38.33
N VAL A 25 -0.55 13.07 37.69
CA VAL A 25 -0.04 11.85 38.31
C VAL A 25 1.39 12.05 38.78
N GLN A 26 2.26 12.61 37.98
CA GLN A 26 3.66 12.89 38.33
C GLN A 26 3.76 13.88 39.47
N MET A 27 2.91 14.91 39.50
CA MET A 27 2.82 15.86 40.61
C MET A 27 2.43 15.15 41.91
N MET A 28 1.40 14.30 41.89
CA MET A 28 0.96 13.55 43.07
C MET A 28 2.06 12.61 43.60
N ILE A 29 2.76 11.90 42.71
CA ILE A 29 3.86 11.01 43.07
C ILE A 29 5.03 11.81 43.71
N SER A 30 5.41 12.92 43.06
CA SER A 30 6.50 13.79 43.56
C SER A 30 6.20 14.34 44.96
N MET A 31 4.96 14.76 45.19
CA MET A 31 4.53 15.23 46.51
C MET A 31 4.71 14.14 47.59
N ARG A 32 4.19 12.92 47.35
CA ARG A 32 4.29 11.81 48.31
C ARG A 32 5.74 11.42 48.62
N ILE A 33 6.59 11.35 47.58
CA ILE A 33 8.00 11.00 47.73
C ILE A 33 8.73 12.06 48.55
N THR A 34 8.48 13.35 48.28
CA THR A 34 9.11 14.46 49.00
C THR A 34 8.71 14.47 50.47
N GLU A 35 7.43 14.23 50.73
CA GLU A 35 6.91 14.16 52.10
C GLU A 35 7.56 13.02 52.89
N LYS A 36 7.60 11.83 52.37
CA LYS A 36 8.23 10.66 53.03
C LYS A 36 9.71 10.89 53.30
N ARG A 37 10.47 11.40 52.30
CA ARG A 37 11.90 11.67 52.45
C ARG A 37 12.19 12.72 53.51
N GLN A 38 11.33 13.74 53.65
CA GLN A 38 11.54 14.76 54.64
C GLN A 38 11.36 14.22 56.07
N VAL A 39 10.32 13.40 56.32
CA VAL A 39 10.10 12.75 57.59
C VAL A 39 11.26 11.81 57.94
N GLU A 40 11.74 11.01 56.97
CA GLU A 40 12.94 10.18 57.16
C GLU A 40 14.16 11.02 57.55
N THR A 41 14.41 12.13 56.87
CA THR A 41 15.56 12.99 57.13
C THR A 41 15.47 13.66 58.50
N ASP A 42 14.27 14.18 58.82
CA ASP A 42 14.06 14.82 60.15
C ASP A 42 14.29 13.82 61.29
N GLN A 43 13.84 12.59 61.20
CA GLN A 43 14.06 11.56 62.20
C GLN A 43 15.52 11.10 62.24
N LEU A 44 16.19 10.94 61.10
CA LEU A 44 17.62 10.58 61.03
C LEU A 44 18.53 11.63 61.69
N VAL A 45 18.29 12.91 61.38
CA VAL A 45 19.09 14.01 61.97
C VAL A 45 18.92 14.07 63.53
N ASN A 46 17.73 13.74 64.00
CA ASN A 46 17.39 13.78 65.41
C ASN A 46 17.42 12.40 66.07
N LEU A 47 18.07 11.38 65.50
CA LEU A 47 18.09 10.01 65.97
C LEU A 47 18.62 9.91 67.40
N HIS A 48 19.70 10.61 67.68
CA HIS A 48 20.38 10.60 69.02
C HIS A 48 19.94 11.73 69.95
N LEU A 49 19.00 12.60 69.48
CA LEU A 49 18.59 13.78 70.28
C LEU A 49 18.10 13.42 71.69
N ALA A 50 17.25 12.40 71.79
CA ALA A 50 16.75 11.94 73.07
C ALA A 50 17.87 11.36 73.96
N GLN A 51 18.86 10.69 73.33
CA GLN A 51 19.99 10.13 74.04
C GLN A 51 20.94 11.21 74.63
N ASP A 52 21.19 12.26 73.82
CA ASP A 52 22.03 13.37 74.25
C ASP A 52 21.35 14.19 75.39
N MET A 53 20.05 14.47 75.21
CA MET A 53 19.26 15.14 76.24
C MET A 53 19.07 14.30 77.49
N ALA A 54 18.94 12.96 77.37
CA ALA A 54 18.85 12.06 78.53
C ALA A 54 20.08 12.13 79.45
N ARG A 55 21.28 12.23 78.85
CA ARG A 55 22.54 12.37 79.63
C ARG A 55 22.56 13.62 80.54
N GLU A 56 21.97 14.69 80.02
CA GLU A 56 21.94 15.98 80.75
C GLU A 56 20.85 16.00 81.79
N ILE A 57 19.74 15.34 81.58
CA ILE A 57 18.61 15.24 82.49
C ILE A 57 18.84 14.14 83.59
N GLU A 58 19.66 13.13 83.30
CA GLU A 58 19.83 11.96 84.14
C GLU A 58 20.27 12.32 85.61
N SER A 59 21.07 13.38 85.78
CA SER A 59 21.48 13.86 87.14
C SER A 59 20.32 14.36 87.97
N TYR A 60 19.30 14.92 87.38
CA TYR A 60 18.10 15.48 88.02
C TYR A 60 16.99 14.44 88.23
N VAL A 61 17.01 13.32 87.52
CA VAL A 61 15.98 12.27 87.59
C VAL A 61 16.37 11.13 88.52
N ARG A 62 17.66 10.93 88.82
CA ARG A 62 18.17 9.87 89.68
C ARG A 62 17.73 9.98 91.18
N GLU A 63 17.50 11.17 91.68
CA GLU A 63 17.06 11.41 93.06
C GLU A 63 15.54 11.48 93.23
N GLY A 64 14.80 11.31 92.15
CA GLY A 64 13.36 11.48 92.06
C GLY A 64 13.01 12.63 91.11
N ILE A 65 11.78 12.64 90.52
CA ILE A 65 11.37 13.70 89.59
C ILE A 65 10.90 14.91 90.39
N ASP A 66 11.80 15.89 90.67
CA ASP A 66 11.38 17.21 91.16
C ASP A 66 11.16 18.15 89.93
N LEU A 67 9.88 18.44 89.68
CA LEU A 67 9.45 19.31 88.55
C LEU A 67 9.99 20.75 88.66
N ASN A 68 10.33 21.21 89.90
CA ASN A 68 10.89 22.54 90.14
C ASN A 68 12.35 22.64 89.67
N GLU A 69 13.11 21.56 89.78
CA GLU A 69 14.51 21.51 89.37
C GLU A 69 14.69 21.17 87.92
N ILE A 70 13.90 20.22 87.36
CA ILE A 70 13.99 19.75 85.98
C ILE A 70 13.31 20.75 85.03
N GLY A 71 12.26 21.41 85.46
CA GLY A 71 11.47 22.35 84.66
C GLY A 71 12.29 23.40 83.94
N PRO A 72 13.13 24.13 84.59
CA PRO A 72 13.99 25.14 83.98
C PRO A 72 14.96 24.58 82.93
N VAL A 73 15.49 23.36 83.12
CA VAL A 73 16.44 22.71 82.19
C VAL A 73 15.74 22.29 80.90
N ILE A 74 14.60 21.65 81.08
CA ILE A 74 13.84 21.24 79.92
C ILE A 74 13.24 22.44 79.16
N HIS A 75 12.78 23.46 79.89
CA HIS A 75 12.35 24.71 79.29
C HIS A 75 13.47 25.36 78.48
N TYR A 76 14.70 25.40 79.01
CA TYR A 76 15.85 25.90 78.25
C TYR A 76 16.12 25.07 76.99
N MET A 77 16.08 23.73 77.10
CA MET A 77 16.24 22.84 75.93
C MET A 77 15.17 23.07 74.87
N MET A 78 13.91 23.31 75.26
CA MET A 78 12.81 23.61 74.34
C MET A 78 12.93 25.02 73.72
N VAL A 79 13.40 26.01 74.46
CA VAL A 79 13.67 27.35 73.91
C VAL A 79 14.77 27.32 72.87
N MET A 80 15.81 26.51 73.13
CA MET A 80 16.89 26.30 72.14
C MET A 80 16.45 25.48 70.90
N ASN A 81 15.49 24.59 71.09
CA ASN A 81 14.91 23.84 69.94
C ASN A 81 13.38 23.82 70.04
N PRO A 82 12.70 24.86 69.47
CA PRO A 82 11.25 25.01 69.63
C PRO A 82 10.47 23.99 68.69
N LYS A 83 11.20 23.12 67.98
CA LYS A 83 10.60 22.08 67.14
C LYS A 83 10.21 20.82 67.90
N ILE A 84 10.62 20.66 69.14
CA ILE A 84 10.46 19.43 69.92
C ILE A 84 9.50 19.60 71.07
N GLU A 85 8.91 18.47 71.50
CA GLU A 85 8.12 18.35 72.73
C GLU A 85 8.70 17.22 73.50
N ILE A 86 8.99 17.48 74.80
CA ILE A 86 9.73 16.55 75.61
C ILE A 86 8.79 15.96 76.71
N TYR A 87 8.75 14.64 76.76
CA TYR A 87 7.97 13.86 77.75
C TYR A 87 8.87 12.90 78.46
N VAL A 88 8.69 12.82 79.78
CA VAL A 88 9.34 11.82 80.67
C VAL A 88 8.29 10.76 80.92
N LEU A 89 8.60 9.50 80.59
CA LEU A 89 7.68 8.38 80.70
C LEU A 89 8.24 7.35 81.72
N ASP A 90 7.34 6.70 82.43
CA ASP A 90 7.71 5.50 83.23
C ASP A 90 7.86 4.26 82.30
N GLY A 91 8.24 3.11 82.91
CA GLY A 91 8.41 1.87 82.16
C GLY A 91 7.12 1.32 81.48
N SER A 92 5.96 1.83 81.93
CA SER A 92 4.65 1.46 81.33
C SER A 92 4.20 2.41 80.19
N GLY A 93 4.88 3.55 80.02
CA GLY A 93 4.52 4.58 79.07
C GLY A 93 3.64 5.69 79.63
N LYS A 94 3.39 5.69 80.96
CA LYS A 94 2.67 6.78 81.62
C LYS A 94 3.54 8.02 81.65
N ILE A 95 2.95 9.19 81.34
CA ILE A 95 3.64 10.47 81.35
C ILE A 95 3.80 10.94 82.82
N LEU A 96 5.03 11.01 83.29
CA LEU A 96 5.36 11.48 84.60
C LEU A 96 5.61 12.98 84.65
N ALA A 97 6.22 13.50 83.61
CA ALA A 97 6.47 14.91 83.47
C ALA A 97 6.43 15.27 81.97
N PHE A 98 5.93 16.44 81.69
CA PHE A 98 5.99 16.97 80.31
C PHE A 98 6.25 18.48 80.36
N PHE A 99 6.86 18.96 79.39
CA PHE A 99 7.16 20.37 79.23
C PHE A 99 6.67 20.86 77.89
N ALA A 100 5.84 21.85 77.99
CA ALA A 100 5.19 22.45 76.82
C ALA A 100 5.00 23.93 77.02
N GLU A 101 4.76 24.66 75.96
CA GLU A 101 4.39 26.07 76.06
C GLU A 101 3.11 26.27 76.89
N PRO A 102 3.00 27.41 77.63
CA PRO A 102 1.81 27.71 78.45
C PRO A 102 0.53 27.71 77.62
N GLY A 103 -0.50 27.00 78.15
CA GLY A 103 -1.83 26.94 77.51
C GLY A 103 -2.07 25.71 76.59
N ILE A 104 -1.19 24.74 76.54
CA ILE A 104 -1.36 23.50 75.79
C ILE A 104 -1.60 22.32 76.78
N GLU A 105 -2.81 21.74 76.71
CA GLU A 105 -3.23 20.58 77.49
C GLU A 105 -2.87 19.27 76.82
N ILE A 106 -2.46 18.26 77.62
CA ILE A 106 -2.31 16.88 77.13
C ILE A 106 -3.69 16.23 77.09
N GLN A 107 -3.99 15.54 75.95
CA GLN A 107 -5.25 14.82 75.83
C GLN A 107 -5.14 13.35 76.22
N GLN A 108 -3.92 12.82 76.40
CA GLN A 108 -3.65 11.43 76.76
C GLN A 108 -2.44 11.41 77.74
N ASP A 109 -2.57 10.70 78.86
CA ASP A 109 -1.55 10.55 79.87
C ASP A 109 -0.63 9.33 79.68
N HIS A 110 -0.78 8.65 78.58
CA HIS A 110 -0.06 7.42 78.22
C HIS A 110 0.43 7.42 76.79
N VAL A 111 1.64 6.95 76.53
CA VAL A 111 2.28 6.78 75.24
C VAL A 111 2.48 5.29 74.98
N ASP A 112 2.21 4.84 73.79
CA ASP A 112 2.46 3.46 73.39
C ASP A 112 3.98 3.15 73.41
N ILE A 113 4.35 2.08 74.09
CA ILE A 113 5.78 1.70 74.30
C ILE A 113 6.28 0.87 73.13
N GLU A 114 5.43 0.19 72.35
CA GLU A 114 5.85 -0.69 71.26
C GLU A 114 6.68 0.04 70.19
N PRO A 115 6.29 1.23 69.70
CA PRO A 115 7.12 2.05 68.83
C PRO A 115 8.45 2.47 69.44
N ILE A 116 8.45 2.82 70.73
CA ILE A 116 9.67 3.22 71.48
C ILE A 116 10.65 2.06 71.54
N GLN A 117 10.18 0.87 71.93
CA GLN A 117 11.02 -0.33 72.00
C GLN A 117 11.55 -0.72 70.60
N SER A 118 10.75 -0.52 69.55
CA SER A 118 11.16 -0.74 68.19
C SER A 118 12.26 0.26 67.78
N PHE A 119 12.12 1.53 68.09
CA PHE A 119 13.10 2.58 67.85
C PHE A 119 14.46 2.31 68.52
N LEU A 120 14.45 1.79 69.70
CA LEU A 120 15.67 1.48 70.46
C LEU A 120 16.41 0.22 69.98
N LYS A 121 15.83 -0.59 69.15
CA LYS A 121 16.50 -1.74 68.50
C LYS A 121 17.37 -1.25 67.34
N GLU A 122 18.64 -1.68 67.32
CA GLU A 122 19.55 -1.37 66.21
C GLU A 122 19.00 -1.90 64.88
N GLY A 123 19.04 -1.04 63.84
CA GLY A 123 18.61 -1.42 62.50
C GLY A 123 17.10 -1.34 62.22
N SER A 124 16.33 -0.71 63.12
CA SER A 124 14.89 -0.51 62.90
C SER A 124 14.62 0.41 61.66
N PRO A 125 13.63 0.08 60.81
CA PRO A 125 13.35 0.91 59.64
C PRO A 125 12.81 2.28 60.07
N ILE A 126 13.39 3.34 59.51
CA ILE A 126 12.93 4.72 59.66
C ILE A 126 12.13 5.10 58.40
N PRO A 127 11.02 5.88 58.52
CA PRO A 127 10.52 6.56 59.71
C PRO A 127 9.63 5.67 60.59
N LEU A 128 9.80 5.80 61.90
CA LEU A 128 8.94 5.23 62.93
C LEU A 128 8.03 6.32 63.49
N TYR A 129 6.77 5.97 63.68
CA TYR A 129 5.76 6.87 64.22
C TYR A 129 5.33 6.38 65.58
N GLY A 130 5.06 7.31 66.45
CA GLY A 130 4.57 7.05 67.81
C GLY A 130 3.47 8.02 68.22
N THR A 131 2.86 7.76 69.34
CA THR A 131 1.72 8.52 69.85
C THR A 131 2.10 9.98 70.14
N ASP A 132 1.26 10.92 69.59
CA ASP A 132 1.31 12.33 70.00
C ASP A 132 0.39 12.53 71.21
N PRO A 133 0.90 12.80 72.41
CA PRO A 133 0.07 12.94 73.60
C PRO A 133 -0.92 14.12 73.55
N ARG A 134 -0.69 15.08 72.67
CA ARG A 134 -1.58 16.24 72.47
C ARG A 134 -2.67 15.96 71.46
N ASN A 135 -2.44 15.05 70.52
CA ASN A 135 -3.41 14.67 69.54
C ASN A 135 -3.35 13.16 69.29
N PRO A 136 -4.05 12.34 70.07
CA PRO A 136 -4.02 10.88 69.97
C PRO A 136 -4.47 10.30 68.68
N LYS A 137 -5.11 11.13 67.77
CA LYS A 137 -5.54 10.74 66.46
C LYS A 137 -4.43 10.87 65.40
N GLN A 138 -3.28 11.43 65.78
CA GLN A 138 -2.14 11.61 64.87
C GLN A 138 -0.90 10.96 65.46
N GLU A 139 -0.26 10.15 64.70
CA GLU A 139 1.06 9.62 65.02
C GLU A 139 2.11 10.59 64.50
N LYS A 140 3.16 10.82 65.30
CA LYS A 140 4.30 11.67 64.91
C LYS A 140 5.61 10.88 65.00
N HIS A 141 6.57 11.28 64.19
CA HIS A 141 7.93 10.78 64.32
C HIS A 141 8.57 11.34 65.60
N PHE A 142 9.39 10.53 66.22
CA PHE A 142 9.93 10.78 67.53
C PHE A 142 11.40 10.37 67.67
N SER A 143 12.07 10.82 68.72
CA SER A 143 13.31 10.28 69.21
C SER A 143 13.08 9.79 70.63
N ALA A 144 13.71 8.69 71.07
CA ALA A 144 13.55 8.14 72.41
C ALA A 144 14.87 7.62 72.94
N ALA A 145 15.03 7.73 74.26
CA ALA A 145 16.16 7.15 74.96
C ALA A 145 15.71 6.58 76.29
N PRO A 146 16.34 5.48 76.80
CA PRO A 146 16.08 4.98 78.15
C PRO A 146 16.68 5.93 79.18
N ILE A 147 15.97 6.14 80.29
CA ILE A 147 16.42 6.90 81.47
C ILE A 147 16.15 6.09 82.73
N SER A 148 16.93 6.35 83.75
CA SER A 148 16.73 5.75 85.09
C SER A 148 16.02 6.74 85.99
N ILE A 149 14.85 6.36 86.51
CA ILE A 149 14.02 7.20 87.37
C ILE A 149 14.13 6.66 88.84
N GLY A 150 14.50 7.51 89.78
CA GLY A 150 14.68 7.10 91.18
C GLY A 150 15.72 6.00 91.42
N GLN A 151 15.50 5.14 92.43
CA GLN A 151 16.43 4.05 92.75
C GLN A 151 16.30 2.83 91.80
N ASN A 152 16.39 3.00 90.52
CA ASN A 152 16.47 1.93 89.47
C ASN A 152 15.18 1.56 88.74
N GLU A 153 14.16 2.41 88.67
CA GLU A 153 13.02 2.20 87.80
C GLU A 153 13.37 2.62 86.36
N LYS A 154 13.03 1.78 85.41
CA LYS A 154 13.25 2.06 83.98
C LYS A 154 12.18 3.02 83.48
N GLY A 155 12.60 4.10 82.84
CA GLY A 155 11.75 5.03 82.17
C GLY A 155 12.29 5.38 80.75
N TYR A 156 11.59 6.24 80.05
CA TYR A 156 11.99 6.71 78.73
C TYR A 156 11.90 8.23 78.66
N LEU A 157 12.90 8.83 78.06
CA LEU A 157 12.77 10.19 77.53
C LEU A 157 12.20 10.09 76.10
N TYR A 158 11.00 10.62 75.86
CA TYR A 158 10.29 10.58 74.60
C TYR A 158 10.16 12.01 74.07
N ILE A 159 10.73 12.21 72.90
CA ILE A 159 10.78 13.53 72.21
C ILE A 159 10.02 13.44 70.95
N VAL A 160 8.87 14.13 70.89
CA VAL A 160 8.10 14.27 69.65
C VAL A 160 8.78 15.34 68.83
N LEU A 161 9.20 14.92 67.64
CA LEU A 161 9.79 15.81 66.62
C LEU A 161 8.66 16.50 65.86
N ARG A 162 8.74 17.80 65.74
CA ARG A 162 7.69 18.69 65.18
C ARG A 162 6.59 19.08 66.18
N SER A 163 6.86 20.14 66.90
CA SER A 163 5.84 20.85 67.66
C SER A 163 4.73 21.39 66.75
N SER A 164 3.49 21.40 67.25
CA SER A 164 2.30 21.86 66.55
C SER A 164 2.37 23.33 66.06
N LEU A 165 3.20 24.14 66.72
CA LEU A 165 3.45 25.55 66.33
C LEU A 165 4.35 25.62 65.07
N TYR A 166 5.37 24.76 65.04
CA TYR A 166 6.31 24.70 63.93
C TYR A 166 5.65 24.13 62.68
N ASP A 167 4.76 23.16 62.82
CA ASP A 167 3.96 22.59 61.73
C ASP A 167 3.09 23.64 61.00
N ARG A 168 2.63 24.70 61.70
CA ARG A 168 1.88 25.78 61.06
C ARG A 168 2.80 26.72 60.25
N ALA A 169 3.95 27.10 60.82
CA ALA A 169 4.88 28.00 60.15
C ALA A 169 5.56 27.31 58.96
N GLU A 170 5.93 26.03 59.12
CA GLU A 170 6.53 25.23 58.06
C GLU A 170 5.56 24.93 56.91
N ARG A 171 4.28 24.66 57.21
CA ARG A 171 3.25 24.49 56.15
C ARG A 171 3.15 25.75 55.30
N MET A 172 3.15 26.95 55.86
CA MET A 172 3.10 28.20 55.12
C MET A 172 4.35 28.45 54.23
N LEU A 173 5.54 28.08 54.68
CA LEU A 173 6.78 28.22 53.94
C LEU A 173 6.93 27.12 52.87
N ARG A 174 6.52 25.91 53.22
CA ARG A 174 6.57 24.71 52.40
C ARG A 174 5.66 24.80 51.18
N GLU A 175 4.43 25.25 51.35
CA GLU A 175 3.50 25.48 50.23
C GLU A 175 4.06 26.49 49.24
N ARG A 176 4.82 27.46 49.70
CA ARG A 176 5.36 28.52 48.84
C ARG A 176 6.63 28.10 48.06
N TYR A 177 7.54 27.34 48.66
CA TYR A 177 8.87 27.11 48.07
C TYR A 177 8.96 25.79 47.26
N LEU A 178 8.49 24.67 47.82
CA LEU A 178 8.52 23.38 47.15
C LEU A 178 7.49 23.29 46.04
N PHE A 179 6.29 23.82 46.31
CA PHE A 179 5.25 23.93 45.27
C PHE A 179 5.71 24.79 44.06
N SER A 180 6.41 25.88 44.31
CA SER A 180 6.85 26.80 43.27
C SER A 180 7.94 26.21 42.38
N THR A 181 8.93 25.50 42.91
CA THR A 181 10.12 25.08 42.14
C THR A 181 9.89 23.77 41.40
N LEU A 182 9.33 22.74 42.08
CA LEU A 182 9.01 21.46 41.44
C LEU A 182 7.88 21.60 40.39
N ASN A 183 6.84 22.36 40.75
CA ASN A 183 5.74 22.60 39.82
C ASN A 183 6.16 23.39 38.58
N LYS A 184 7.07 24.37 38.72
CA LYS A 184 7.61 25.13 37.59
C LYS A 184 8.40 24.21 36.64
N SER A 185 9.22 23.30 37.16
CA SER A 185 9.99 22.38 36.31
C SER A 185 9.11 21.36 35.61
N ILE A 186 8.08 20.82 36.28
CA ILE A 186 7.09 19.92 35.72
C ILE A 186 6.28 20.63 34.65
N LEU A 187 5.80 21.86 34.91
CA LEU A 187 5.06 22.66 33.97
C LEU A 187 5.89 22.97 32.72
N LEU A 188 7.16 23.34 32.90
CA LEU A 188 8.07 23.61 31.79
C LEU A 188 8.32 22.36 30.92
N SER A 189 8.53 21.20 31.56
CA SER A 189 8.71 19.94 30.85
C SER A 189 7.46 19.52 30.05
N LEU A 190 6.27 19.68 30.64
CA LEU A 190 5.00 19.42 29.96
C LEU A 190 4.77 20.34 28.76
N LEU A 191 5.10 21.62 28.93
CA LEU A 191 4.99 22.61 27.85
C LEU A 191 5.96 22.24 26.69
N PHE A 192 7.19 21.88 27.01
CA PHE A 192 8.19 21.46 26.03
C PHE A 192 7.76 20.21 25.24
N VAL A 193 7.34 19.15 25.95
CA VAL A 193 6.83 17.92 25.33
C VAL A 193 5.57 18.18 24.52
N GLY A 194 4.68 19.05 25.01
CA GLY A 194 3.48 19.47 24.29
C GLY A 194 3.78 20.16 22.96
N ILE A 195 4.71 21.11 22.96
CA ILE A 195 5.13 21.82 21.72
C ILE A 195 5.74 20.84 20.71
N ILE A 196 6.67 19.97 21.16
CA ILE A 196 7.30 18.97 20.28
C ILE A 196 6.26 18.00 19.74
N GLY A 197 5.35 17.50 20.58
CA GLY A 197 4.30 16.59 20.16
C GLY A 197 3.36 17.21 19.14
N LEU A 198 2.93 18.45 19.34
CA LEU A 198 2.10 19.18 18.37
C LEU A 198 2.83 19.40 17.05
N PHE A 199 4.11 19.73 17.09
CA PHE A 199 4.93 19.92 15.89
C PHE A 199 5.07 18.63 15.08
N LEU A 200 5.45 17.52 15.73
CA LEU A 200 5.56 16.20 15.11
C LEU A 200 4.22 15.75 14.51
N PHE A 201 3.15 16.00 15.25
CA PHE A 201 1.81 15.65 14.81
C PHE A 201 1.37 16.45 13.57
N ALA A 202 1.61 17.75 13.56
CA ALA A 202 1.33 18.60 12.40
C ALA A 202 2.12 18.14 11.15
N PHE A 203 3.39 17.75 11.36
CA PHE A 203 4.26 17.24 10.30
C PHE A 203 3.72 15.93 9.68
N LEU A 204 3.38 14.94 10.53
CA LEU A 204 2.81 13.66 10.07
C LEU A 204 1.46 13.84 9.36
N THR A 205 0.58 14.69 9.94
CA THR A 205 -0.75 14.94 9.36
C THR A 205 -0.66 15.62 8.01
N LYS A 206 0.29 16.55 7.82
CA LYS A 206 0.51 17.23 6.55
C LYS A 206 0.86 16.23 5.43
N ARG A 207 1.72 15.25 5.72
CA ARG A 207 2.09 14.19 4.76
C ARG A 207 0.89 13.32 4.36
N LEU A 208 0.08 12.92 5.34
CA LEU A 208 -1.13 12.13 5.06
C LEU A 208 -2.16 12.92 4.23
N GLN A 209 -2.29 14.23 4.49
CA GLN A 209 -3.14 15.10 3.69
C GLN A 209 -2.68 15.21 2.23
N GLN A 210 -1.37 15.20 1.96
CA GLN A 210 -0.84 15.21 0.60
C GLN A 210 -1.24 13.94 -0.15
N VAL A 211 -1.11 12.77 0.49
CA VAL A 211 -1.57 11.49 -0.09
C VAL A 211 -3.06 11.53 -0.37
N SER A 212 -3.87 11.93 0.62
CA SER A 212 -5.33 12.02 0.47
C SER A 212 -5.75 12.98 -0.66
N LYS A 213 -5.06 14.11 -0.79
CA LYS A 213 -5.33 15.08 -1.86
C LYS A 213 -4.98 14.49 -3.24
N ALA A 214 -3.84 13.82 -3.38
CA ALA A 214 -3.47 13.19 -4.64
C ALA A 214 -4.46 12.11 -5.09
N VAL A 215 -4.96 11.31 -4.13
CA VAL A 215 -6.03 10.31 -4.39
C VAL A 215 -7.32 11.03 -4.86
N GLN A 216 -7.67 12.12 -4.23
CA GLN A 216 -8.87 12.89 -4.58
C GLN A 216 -8.74 13.60 -5.94
N ASP A 217 -7.55 14.16 -6.25
CA ASP A 217 -7.25 14.74 -7.57
C ASP A 217 -7.33 13.67 -8.66
N PHE A 218 -6.85 12.45 -8.38
CA PHE A 218 -6.93 11.31 -9.29
C PHE A 218 -8.39 10.86 -9.54
N GLU A 219 -9.21 10.76 -8.48
CA GLU A 219 -10.64 10.45 -8.59
C GLU A 219 -11.38 11.48 -9.46
N GLN A 220 -10.99 12.76 -9.39
CA GLN A 220 -11.56 13.85 -10.19
C GLN A 220 -11.05 13.90 -11.63
N GLY A 221 -10.26 12.92 -12.07
CA GLY A 221 -9.81 12.79 -13.45
C GLY A 221 -8.38 13.29 -13.72
N SER A 222 -7.64 13.72 -12.70
CA SER A 222 -6.22 14.10 -12.85
C SER A 222 -5.31 12.86 -12.80
N TYR A 223 -5.41 12.03 -13.81
CA TYR A 223 -4.75 10.70 -13.84
C TYR A 223 -3.22 10.74 -13.90
N ASP A 224 -2.63 11.89 -14.27
CA ASP A 224 -1.17 12.07 -14.30
C ASP A 224 -0.58 12.46 -12.95
N ARG A 225 -1.45 12.72 -11.95
CA ARG A 225 -0.99 13.11 -10.62
C ARG A 225 -0.25 11.97 -9.94
N ARG A 226 0.96 12.27 -9.42
CA ARG A 226 1.77 11.34 -8.64
C ARG A 226 2.14 11.96 -7.31
N ILE A 227 2.40 11.10 -6.32
CA ILE A 227 2.86 11.50 -4.99
C ILE A 227 4.37 11.41 -4.99
N GLU A 228 5.04 12.55 -4.90
CA GLU A 228 6.49 12.61 -4.73
C GLU A 228 6.84 12.19 -3.30
N THR A 229 7.63 11.15 -3.14
CA THR A 229 8.09 10.68 -1.84
C THR A 229 9.40 9.92 -1.94
N ASP A 230 10.39 10.35 -1.15
CA ASP A 230 11.65 9.64 -0.93
C ASP A 230 11.63 8.85 0.40
N SER A 231 10.50 8.87 1.10
CA SER A 231 10.38 8.24 2.41
C SER A 231 10.33 6.72 2.31
N LYS A 232 11.03 6.05 3.24
CA LYS A 232 11.04 4.59 3.38
C LYS A 232 10.05 4.09 4.43
N ASP A 233 9.27 4.99 5.05
CA ASP A 233 8.24 4.69 6.04
C ASP A 233 6.94 4.16 5.40
N GLU A 234 5.93 3.89 6.21
CA GLU A 234 4.63 3.36 5.81
C GLU A 234 3.89 4.32 4.87
N ILE A 235 4.02 5.64 5.09
CA ILE A 235 3.41 6.67 4.22
C ILE A 235 4.11 6.69 2.85
N GLY A 236 5.43 6.55 2.81
CA GLY A 236 6.18 6.41 1.57
C GLY A 236 5.83 5.13 0.81
N SER A 237 5.60 4.02 1.53
CA SER A 237 5.12 2.77 0.94
C SER A 237 3.73 2.94 0.32
N LEU A 238 2.80 3.57 1.04
CA LEU A 238 1.45 3.88 0.55
C LEU A 238 1.49 4.75 -0.71
N ALA A 239 2.35 5.78 -0.74
CA ALA A 239 2.52 6.66 -1.90
C ALA A 239 3.03 5.89 -3.13
N ARG A 240 4.01 4.99 -2.96
CA ARG A 240 4.52 4.13 -4.05
C ARG A 240 3.44 3.19 -4.58
N THR A 241 2.69 2.54 -3.69
CA THR A 241 1.58 1.65 -4.08
C THR A 241 0.49 2.41 -4.85
N PHE A 242 0.15 3.63 -4.41
CA PHE A 242 -0.77 4.49 -5.14
C PHE A 242 -0.23 4.83 -6.54
N ASN A 243 1.04 5.22 -6.66
CA ASN A 243 1.64 5.56 -7.94
C ASN A 243 1.64 4.35 -8.91
N GLN A 244 1.97 3.15 -8.42
CA GLN A 244 1.88 1.91 -9.22
C GLN A 244 0.45 1.61 -9.70
N MET A 245 -0.54 1.79 -8.82
CA MET A 245 -1.95 1.66 -9.20
C MET A 245 -2.34 2.68 -10.27
N ALA A 246 -1.93 3.94 -10.11
CA ALA A 246 -2.18 5.00 -11.07
C ALA A 246 -1.54 4.71 -12.44
N ASP A 247 -0.30 4.20 -12.46
CA ASP A 247 0.38 3.78 -13.70
C ASP A 247 -0.36 2.63 -14.40
N THR A 248 -0.80 1.64 -13.62
CA THR A 248 -1.57 0.50 -14.14
C THR A 248 -2.91 0.95 -14.75
N ILE A 249 -3.63 1.84 -14.07
CA ILE A 249 -4.90 2.38 -14.57
C ILE A 249 -4.69 3.17 -15.85
N ASN A 250 -3.66 4.03 -15.89
CA ASN A 250 -3.34 4.80 -17.11
C ASN A 250 -2.99 3.89 -18.29
N ALA A 251 -2.19 2.85 -18.06
CA ALA A 251 -1.86 1.88 -19.12
C ALA A 251 -3.11 1.16 -19.64
N HIS A 252 -4.02 0.75 -18.76
CA HIS A 252 -5.29 0.14 -19.17
C HIS A 252 -6.21 1.11 -19.90
N MET A 253 -6.28 2.37 -19.49
CA MET A 253 -7.07 3.39 -20.18
C MET A 253 -6.55 3.64 -21.59
N GLU A 254 -5.23 3.74 -21.77
CA GLU A 254 -4.61 3.91 -23.09
C GLU A 254 -4.88 2.69 -23.99
N GLN A 255 -4.78 1.48 -23.43
CA GLN A 255 -5.11 0.25 -24.14
C GLN A 255 -6.59 0.19 -24.57
N LEU A 256 -7.50 0.57 -23.66
CA LEU A 256 -8.94 0.64 -23.97
C LEU A 256 -9.23 1.65 -25.06
N LYS A 257 -8.62 2.84 -25.01
CA LYS A 257 -8.76 3.89 -26.00
C LYS A 257 -8.30 3.40 -27.37
N LYS A 258 -7.13 2.79 -27.45
CA LYS A 258 -6.61 2.20 -28.67
C LYS A 258 -7.53 1.12 -29.23
N THR A 259 -8.08 0.27 -28.38
CA THR A 259 -9.03 -0.78 -28.78
C THR A 259 -10.34 -0.18 -29.33
N ASP A 260 -10.86 0.89 -28.71
CA ASP A 260 -12.07 1.58 -29.16
C ASP A 260 -11.83 2.29 -30.52
N GLU A 261 -10.68 2.93 -30.70
CA GLU A 261 -10.27 3.52 -31.97
C GLU A 261 -10.23 2.47 -33.10
N LEU A 262 -9.56 1.33 -32.87
CA LEU A 262 -9.51 0.21 -33.81
C LEU A 262 -10.91 -0.35 -34.12
N ARG A 263 -11.78 -0.44 -33.10
CA ARG A 263 -13.17 -0.88 -33.31
C ARG A 263 -13.98 0.09 -34.17
N ARG A 264 -13.83 1.40 -33.95
CA ARG A 264 -14.50 2.43 -34.77
C ARG A 264 -14.03 2.41 -36.21
N GLU A 265 -12.72 2.27 -36.43
CA GLU A 265 -12.14 2.15 -37.77
C GLU A 265 -12.65 0.90 -38.49
N LEU A 266 -12.72 -0.24 -37.78
CA LEU A 266 -13.30 -1.48 -38.33
C LEU A 266 -14.75 -1.26 -38.80
N VAL A 267 -15.61 -0.66 -37.96
CA VAL A 267 -17.03 -0.42 -38.30
C VAL A 267 -17.13 0.52 -39.53
N ALA A 268 -16.30 1.56 -39.59
CA ALA A 268 -16.28 2.49 -40.71
C ALA A 268 -15.86 1.81 -42.02
N ASN A 269 -14.78 1.01 -41.99
CA ASN A 269 -14.25 0.32 -43.16
C ASN A 269 -15.22 -0.76 -43.68
N VAL A 270 -15.81 -1.56 -42.77
CA VAL A 270 -16.85 -2.55 -43.10
C VAL A 270 -18.04 -1.88 -43.76
N SER A 271 -18.54 -0.77 -43.17
CA SER A 271 -19.71 -0.05 -43.73
C SER A 271 -19.43 0.48 -45.12
N HIS A 272 -18.23 1.04 -45.34
CA HIS A 272 -17.83 1.54 -46.66
C HIS A 272 -17.75 0.42 -47.71
N ASP A 273 -17.13 -0.71 -47.37
CA ASP A 273 -16.88 -1.83 -48.29
C ASP A 273 -18.15 -2.66 -48.61
N LEU A 274 -19.13 -2.64 -47.68
CA LEU A 274 -20.46 -3.18 -47.94
C LEU A 274 -21.32 -2.24 -48.83
N LYS A 275 -21.21 -0.93 -48.64
CA LYS A 275 -22.02 0.06 -49.36
C LYS A 275 -21.71 0.09 -50.86
N SER A 276 -20.43 -0.07 -51.25
CA SER A 276 -20.01 0.00 -52.66
C SER A 276 -20.64 -1.08 -53.54
N PRO A 277 -20.53 -2.39 -53.23
CA PRO A 277 -21.17 -3.43 -54.04
C PRO A 277 -22.71 -3.35 -53.99
N LEU A 278 -23.29 -2.94 -52.83
CA LEU A 278 -24.74 -2.78 -52.70
C LEU A 278 -25.27 -1.67 -53.61
N ALA A 279 -24.59 -0.51 -53.66
CA ALA A 279 -24.95 0.58 -54.57
C ALA A 279 -24.83 0.16 -56.03
N THR A 280 -23.80 -0.64 -56.37
CA THR A 280 -23.64 -1.19 -57.72
C THR A 280 -24.82 -2.11 -58.09
N ILE A 281 -25.17 -3.05 -57.20
CA ILE A 281 -26.31 -3.95 -57.39
C ILE A 281 -27.58 -3.14 -57.60
N GLN A 282 -27.87 -2.18 -56.71
CA GLN A 282 -29.07 -1.35 -56.78
C GLN A 282 -29.12 -0.53 -58.06
N GLY A 283 -28.03 0.16 -58.41
CA GLY A 283 -28.02 1.01 -59.64
C GLY A 283 -28.22 0.24 -60.92
N TYR A 284 -27.64 -0.98 -61.05
CA TYR A 284 -27.87 -1.79 -62.27
C TYR A 284 -29.24 -2.43 -62.24
N ILE A 285 -29.81 -2.83 -61.14
CA ILE A 285 -31.19 -3.30 -61.03
C ILE A 285 -32.18 -2.15 -61.40
N GLU A 286 -31.99 -0.94 -60.85
CA GLU A 286 -32.81 0.24 -61.25
C GLU A 286 -32.70 0.54 -62.72
N THR A 287 -31.50 0.44 -63.27
CA THR A 287 -31.29 0.65 -64.71
C THR A 287 -32.02 -0.40 -65.52
N LEU A 288 -31.98 -1.67 -65.18
CA LEU A 288 -32.73 -2.76 -65.80
C LEU A 288 -34.22 -2.52 -65.69
N LEU A 289 -34.74 -2.08 -64.54
CA LEU A 289 -36.18 -1.78 -64.38
C LEU A 289 -36.63 -0.54 -65.16
N MET A 290 -35.80 0.51 -65.25
CA MET A 290 -36.17 1.74 -65.92
C MET A 290 -36.07 1.65 -67.47
N LYS A 291 -35.07 0.94 -67.98
CA LYS A 291 -34.83 0.83 -69.43
C LYS A 291 -35.47 -0.41 -70.03
N GLY A 292 -35.75 -1.48 -69.28
CA GLY A 292 -36.45 -2.70 -69.67
C GLY A 292 -36.28 -3.08 -71.14
N ASP A 293 -37.37 -2.98 -71.94
CA ASP A 293 -37.40 -3.34 -73.36
C ASP A 293 -36.52 -2.47 -74.30
N ARG A 294 -35.90 -1.41 -73.77
CA ARG A 294 -35.00 -0.55 -74.59
C ARG A 294 -33.53 -1.02 -74.53
N LEU A 295 -33.23 -2.02 -73.76
CA LEU A 295 -31.89 -2.61 -73.67
C LEU A 295 -31.75 -3.75 -74.67
N SER A 296 -30.61 -3.86 -75.34
CA SER A 296 -30.26 -5.04 -76.12
C SER A 296 -30.07 -6.27 -75.16
N SER A 297 -30.29 -7.46 -75.77
CA SER A 297 -30.08 -8.71 -75.00
C SER A 297 -28.67 -8.83 -74.46
N ASP A 298 -27.66 -8.28 -75.12
CA ASP A 298 -26.28 -8.29 -74.62
C ASP A 298 -26.06 -7.31 -73.45
N GLU A 299 -26.65 -6.10 -73.51
CA GLU A 299 -26.60 -5.14 -72.37
C GLU A 299 -27.34 -5.68 -71.18
N HIS A 300 -28.50 -6.31 -71.38
CA HIS A 300 -29.27 -6.92 -70.31
C HIS A 300 -28.45 -8.00 -69.59
N ARG A 301 -27.84 -8.90 -70.41
CA ARG A 301 -26.97 -9.95 -69.88
C ARG A 301 -25.74 -9.37 -69.12
N HIS A 302 -25.10 -8.34 -69.68
CA HIS A 302 -23.96 -7.68 -69.09
C HIS A 302 -24.30 -7.06 -67.71
N PHE A 303 -25.43 -6.36 -67.58
CA PHE A 303 -25.87 -5.78 -66.30
C PHE A 303 -26.17 -6.84 -65.29
N LEU A 304 -26.84 -7.96 -65.69
CA LEU A 304 -27.06 -9.10 -64.76
C LEU A 304 -25.74 -9.75 -64.30
N GLU A 305 -24.74 -9.85 -65.20
CA GLU A 305 -23.41 -10.35 -64.85
C GLU A 305 -22.71 -9.47 -63.78
N ILE A 306 -22.81 -8.13 -63.92
CA ILE A 306 -22.28 -7.17 -62.94
C ILE A 306 -23.00 -7.34 -61.60
N VAL A 307 -24.31 -7.45 -61.55
CA VAL A 307 -25.11 -7.68 -60.36
C VAL A 307 -24.68 -8.99 -59.66
N LEU A 308 -24.57 -10.08 -60.46
CA LEU A 308 -24.14 -11.38 -59.93
C LEU A 308 -22.72 -11.33 -59.37
N GLN A 309 -21.81 -10.66 -60.04
CA GLN A 309 -20.42 -10.51 -59.56
C GLN A 309 -20.35 -9.67 -58.29
N SER A 310 -21.11 -8.58 -58.19
CA SER A 310 -21.19 -7.74 -57.00
C SER A 310 -21.80 -8.49 -55.81
N THR A 311 -22.84 -9.33 -56.06
CA THR A 311 -23.44 -10.19 -55.04
C THR A 311 -22.45 -11.25 -54.54
N LYS A 312 -21.68 -11.88 -55.40
CA LYS A 312 -20.61 -12.83 -55.03
C LYS A 312 -19.53 -12.17 -54.20
N SER A 313 -19.12 -10.93 -54.55
CA SER A 313 -18.15 -10.15 -53.79
C SER A 313 -18.66 -9.80 -52.39
N LEU A 314 -19.93 -9.40 -52.29
CA LEU A 314 -20.57 -9.11 -50.99
C LEU A 314 -20.61 -10.35 -50.09
N ASN A 315 -21.07 -11.49 -50.65
CA ASN A 315 -21.10 -12.75 -49.85
C ASN A 315 -19.72 -13.18 -49.38
N ARG A 316 -18.68 -13.02 -50.22
CA ARG A 316 -17.31 -13.30 -49.83
C ARG A 316 -16.85 -12.39 -48.68
N LEU A 317 -17.10 -11.07 -48.77
CA LEU A 317 -16.72 -10.10 -47.75
C LEU A 317 -17.39 -10.43 -46.40
N VAL A 318 -18.70 -10.74 -46.40
CA VAL A 318 -19.43 -11.13 -45.19
C VAL A 318 -18.88 -12.43 -44.62
N GLY A 319 -18.56 -13.42 -45.48
CA GLY A 319 -17.94 -14.68 -45.08
C GLY A 319 -16.58 -14.47 -44.40
N GLU A 320 -15.71 -13.67 -45.03
CA GLU A 320 -14.38 -13.33 -44.49
C GLU A 320 -14.46 -12.57 -43.15
N LEU A 321 -15.45 -11.67 -43.00
CA LEU A 321 -15.68 -10.93 -41.76
C LEU A 321 -16.14 -11.85 -40.62
N LEU A 322 -17.09 -12.76 -40.90
CA LEU A 322 -17.55 -13.74 -39.92
C LEU A 322 -16.42 -14.71 -39.51
N GLU A 323 -15.62 -15.17 -40.49
CA GLU A 323 -14.45 -16.02 -40.23
C GLU A 323 -13.45 -15.32 -39.32
N LEU A 324 -13.08 -14.07 -39.63
CA LEU A 324 -12.16 -13.28 -38.82
C LEU A 324 -12.71 -13.07 -37.40
N SER A 325 -14.00 -12.73 -37.26
CA SER A 325 -14.65 -12.55 -35.97
C SER A 325 -14.58 -13.82 -35.08
N LYS A 326 -14.82 -15.01 -35.69
CA LYS A 326 -14.72 -16.30 -34.99
C LYS A 326 -13.29 -16.62 -34.56
N LEU A 327 -12.30 -16.32 -35.40
CA LEU A 327 -10.87 -16.52 -35.08
C LEU A 327 -10.40 -15.61 -33.96
N GLU A 328 -10.87 -14.36 -33.92
CA GLU A 328 -10.51 -13.39 -32.87
C GLU A 328 -11.12 -13.68 -31.53
N THR A 329 -12.36 -14.16 -31.52
CA THR A 329 -13.05 -14.52 -30.25
C THR A 329 -12.62 -15.88 -29.71
N LYS A 330 -11.60 -16.51 -30.32
CA LYS A 330 -11.14 -17.87 -29.97
C LYS A 330 -12.26 -18.91 -29.95
N GLN A 331 -13.28 -18.69 -30.77
CA GLN A 331 -14.38 -19.67 -30.95
C GLN A 331 -14.00 -20.81 -31.89
N VAL A 332 -12.85 -20.68 -32.58
CA VAL A 332 -12.28 -21.70 -33.43
C VAL A 332 -11.10 -22.32 -32.71
N GLU A 333 -11.24 -23.57 -32.32
CA GLU A 333 -10.12 -24.40 -31.85
C GLU A 333 -9.62 -25.23 -33.03
N PRO A 334 -8.32 -25.13 -33.40
CA PRO A 334 -7.81 -25.87 -34.54
C PRO A 334 -7.82 -27.39 -34.25
N VAL A 335 -8.36 -28.15 -35.16
CA VAL A 335 -8.34 -29.63 -35.10
C VAL A 335 -7.00 -30.12 -35.61
N LEU A 336 -6.05 -30.33 -34.73
CA LEU A 336 -4.69 -30.72 -35.12
C LEU A 336 -4.64 -32.19 -35.54
N GLU A 337 -4.39 -32.44 -36.82
CA GLU A 337 -4.17 -33.78 -37.39
C GLU A 337 -2.82 -33.86 -38.11
N THR A 338 -2.31 -35.11 -38.32
CA THR A 338 -1.07 -35.32 -39.05
C THR A 338 -1.41 -35.58 -40.50
N PHE A 339 -0.97 -34.71 -41.39
CA PHE A 339 -1.20 -34.87 -42.86
C PHE A 339 0.07 -34.56 -43.65
N SER A 340 0.03 -34.93 -44.94
CA SER A 340 1.11 -34.66 -45.90
C SER A 340 0.96 -33.23 -46.45
N MET A 341 1.90 -32.35 -46.09
CA MET A 341 1.99 -31.00 -46.63
C MET A 341 2.35 -31.01 -48.13
N THR A 342 3.05 -32.06 -48.59
CA THR A 342 3.38 -32.28 -49.97
C THR A 342 2.12 -32.45 -50.83
N ASP A 343 1.18 -33.32 -50.38
CA ASP A 343 -0.07 -33.58 -51.09
C ASP A 343 -0.98 -32.35 -51.09
N LEU A 344 -1.10 -31.67 -49.90
CA LEU A 344 -1.88 -30.44 -49.80
C LEU A 344 -1.35 -29.31 -50.71
N ALA A 345 -0.02 -29.15 -50.80
CA ALA A 345 0.59 -28.18 -51.68
C ALA A 345 0.31 -28.48 -53.15
N GLN A 346 0.31 -29.77 -53.52
CA GLN A 346 -0.02 -30.23 -54.87
C GLN A 346 -1.51 -29.96 -55.19
N ASP A 347 -2.42 -30.23 -54.27
CA ASP A 347 -3.85 -30.01 -54.43
C ASP A 347 -4.15 -28.50 -54.62
N VAL A 348 -3.57 -27.65 -53.79
CA VAL A 348 -3.70 -26.20 -53.89
C VAL A 348 -3.12 -25.70 -55.23
N PHE A 349 -1.94 -26.21 -55.66
CA PHE A 349 -1.37 -25.88 -56.96
C PHE A 349 -2.32 -26.22 -58.10
N MET A 350 -2.87 -27.42 -58.11
CA MET A 350 -3.79 -27.87 -59.18
C MET A 350 -5.11 -27.07 -59.22
N LYS A 351 -5.62 -26.70 -58.04
CA LYS A 351 -6.82 -25.85 -57.89
C LYS A 351 -6.66 -24.46 -58.52
N PHE A 352 -5.48 -23.85 -58.42
CA PHE A 352 -5.23 -22.50 -58.89
C PHE A 352 -4.68 -22.43 -60.33
N LYS A 353 -4.14 -23.53 -60.86
CA LYS A 353 -3.54 -23.61 -62.20
C LYS A 353 -4.45 -23.11 -63.33
N PRO A 354 -5.74 -23.52 -63.42
CA PRO A 354 -6.62 -23.02 -64.46
C PRO A 354 -6.89 -21.51 -64.40
N GLY A 355 -6.97 -20.96 -63.18
CA GLY A 355 -7.14 -19.55 -62.92
C GLY A 355 -5.93 -18.71 -63.35
N ALA A 356 -4.72 -19.19 -63.07
CA ALA A 356 -3.47 -18.56 -63.50
C ALA A 356 -3.30 -18.58 -65.00
N GLU A 357 -3.61 -19.72 -65.65
CA GLU A 357 -3.56 -19.87 -67.14
C GLU A 357 -4.53 -18.90 -67.84
N LYS A 358 -5.74 -18.73 -67.29
CA LYS A 358 -6.72 -17.78 -67.86
C LYS A 358 -6.23 -16.33 -67.78
N ARG A 359 -5.35 -16.00 -66.79
CA ARG A 359 -4.71 -14.69 -66.70
C ARG A 359 -3.34 -14.60 -67.34
N HIS A 360 -2.95 -15.60 -68.12
CA HIS A 360 -1.64 -15.70 -68.76
C HIS A 360 -0.44 -15.62 -67.77
N ILE A 361 -0.60 -16.14 -66.57
CA ILE A 361 0.43 -16.17 -65.52
C ILE A 361 1.07 -17.55 -65.52
N HIS A 362 2.41 -17.60 -65.49
CA HIS A 362 3.15 -18.85 -65.36
C HIS A 362 3.20 -19.34 -63.90
N LEU A 363 2.35 -20.31 -63.58
CA LEU A 363 2.34 -20.92 -62.25
C LEU A 363 3.26 -22.15 -62.22
N SER A 364 4.24 -22.20 -61.33
CA SER A 364 5.18 -23.31 -61.17
C SER A 364 5.25 -23.79 -59.72
N ALA A 365 5.62 -25.06 -59.56
CA ALA A 365 5.74 -25.66 -58.22
C ALA A 365 7.10 -26.34 -58.02
N GLY A 366 7.80 -26.02 -56.95
CA GLY A 366 9.01 -26.66 -56.46
C GLY A 366 8.67 -27.49 -55.23
N ILE A 367 7.89 -28.57 -55.44
CA ILE A 367 7.44 -29.45 -54.36
C ILE A 367 8.35 -30.67 -54.36
N PRO A 368 8.98 -31.03 -53.20
CA PRO A 368 9.89 -32.19 -53.17
C PRO A 368 9.13 -33.50 -53.36
N GLY A 369 9.80 -34.51 -53.94
CA GLY A 369 9.20 -35.82 -54.17
C GLY A 369 9.03 -36.69 -52.92
N ASN A 370 9.59 -36.27 -51.82
CA ASN A 370 9.42 -36.92 -50.53
C ASN A 370 8.25 -36.31 -49.75
N LEU A 371 7.52 -37.15 -48.99
CA LEU A 371 6.40 -36.70 -48.17
C LEU A 371 6.88 -35.91 -46.94
N CYS A 372 6.35 -34.71 -46.76
CA CYS A 372 6.62 -33.91 -45.57
C CYS A 372 5.34 -33.84 -44.72
N PHE A 373 5.39 -34.49 -43.56
CA PHE A 373 4.25 -34.49 -42.63
C PHE A 373 4.34 -33.36 -41.63
N VAL A 374 3.19 -32.74 -41.36
CA VAL A 374 3.03 -31.71 -40.34
C VAL A 374 1.83 -32.04 -39.45
N LYS A 375 1.79 -31.46 -38.26
CA LYS A 375 0.65 -31.55 -37.35
C LYS A 375 -0.02 -30.21 -37.25
N ALA A 376 -1.17 -30.04 -37.95
CA ALA A 376 -1.91 -28.79 -38.04
C ALA A 376 -3.37 -29.10 -38.39
N ASP A 377 -4.22 -28.06 -38.47
CA ASP A 377 -5.58 -28.16 -39.01
C ASP A 377 -5.48 -28.01 -40.55
N ILE A 378 -5.77 -29.11 -41.28
CA ILE A 378 -5.61 -29.16 -42.74
C ILE A 378 -6.47 -28.12 -43.46
N ALA A 379 -7.70 -27.88 -42.98
CA ALA A 379 -8.64 -26.94 -43.64
C ALA A 379 -8.17 -25.49 -43.44
N LEU A 380 -7.68 -25.16 -42.23
CA LEU A 380 -7.15 -23.83 -41.93
C LEU A 380 -5.83 -23.57 -42.68
N ILE A 381 -4.94 -24.56 -42.78
CA ILE A 381 -3.70 -24.42 -43.56
C ILE A 381 -3.98 -24.32 -45.06
N GLU A 382 -4.92 -25.11 -45.63
CA GLU A 382 -5.37 -24.93 -47.03
C GLU A 382 -5.88 -23.51 -47.26
N ARG A 383 -6.62 -22.94 -46.31
CA ARG A 383 -7.13 -21.57 -46.35
C ARG A 383 -6.00 -20.55 -46.43
N VAL A 384 -4.96 -20.68 -45.62
CA VAL A 384 -3.77 -19.81 -45.63
C VAL A 384 -3.06 -19.91 -47.02
N MET A 385 -2.78 -21.12 -47.47
CA MET A 385 -2.09 -21.37 -48.73
C MET A 385 -2.89 -20.78 -49.92
N SER A 386 -4.21 -21.01 -49.90
CA SER A 386 -5.12 -20.45 -50.92
C SER A 386 -5.14 -18.94 -50.92
N ASN A 387 -5.17 -18.29 -49.75
CA ASN A 387 -5.13 -16.83 -49.63
C ASN A 387 -3.80 -16.24 -50.14
N LEU A 388 -2.67 -16.86 -49.79
CA LEU A 388 -1.35 -16.39 -50.24
C LEU A 388 -1.19 -16.54 -51.75
N LEU A 389 -1.66 -17.65 -52.30
CA LEU A 389 -1.59 -17.91 -53.74
C LEU A 389 -2.53 -17.01 -54.55
N ASP A 390 -3.75 -16.79 -54.08
CA ASP A 390 -4.71 -15.84 -54.69
C ASP A 390 -4.13 -14.41 -54.67
N ASN A 391 -3.50 -14.01 -53.58
CA ASN A 391 -2.83 -12.72 -53.47
C ASN A 391 -1.69 -12.57 -54.48
N ALA A 392 -0.84 -13.60 -54.62
CA ALA A 392 0.28 -13.62 -55.53
C ALA A 392 -0.22 -13.51 -57.02
N ILE A 393 -1.25 -14.30 -57.38
CA ILE A 393 -1.84 -14.28 -58.74
C ILE A 393 -2.50 -12.93 -59.03
N LYS A 394 -3.17 -12.29 -58.06
CA LYS A 394 -3.82 -10.97 -58.27
C LYS A 394 -2.82 -9.85 -58.48
N ASN A 395 -1.67 -9.90 -57.81
CA ASN A 395 -0.65 -8.86 -57.87
C ASN A 395 0.41 -9.09 -58.99
N THR A 396 0.36 -10.22 -59.65
CA THR A 396 1.24 -10.54 -60.77
C THR A 396 0.66 -10.01 -62.10
N PRO A 397 1.41 -9.25 -62.92
CA PRO A 397 0.96 -8.82 -64.24
C PRO A 397 0.84 -9.98 -65.22
N GLU A 398 0.13 -9.76 -66.35
CA GLU A 398 0.10 -10.72 -67.43
C GLU A 398 1.52 -11.10 -67.85
N ARG A 399 1.71 -12.38 -68.22
CA ARG A 399 3.03 -12.99 -68.52
C ARG A 399 4.05 -13.00 -67.38
N GLY A 400 3.64 -12.64 -66.19
CA GLY A 400 4.43 -12.80 -64.98
C GLY A 400 4.47 -14.24 -64.51
N SER A 401 5.21 -14.50 -63.39
CA SER A 401 5.37 -15.84 -62.81
C SER A 401 5.01 -15.85 -61.34
N VAL A 402 4.37 -16.93 -60.90
CA VAL A 402 4.13 -17.25 -59.51
C VAL A 402 4.70 -18.63 -59.23
N ARG A 403 5.41 -18.78 -58.14
CA ARG A 403 6.05 -20.03 -57.77
C ARG A 403 5.70 -20.45 -56.33
N ILE A 404 5.30 -21.70 -56.18
CA ILE A 404 5.14 -22.33 -54.85
C ILE A 404 6.36 -23.18 -54.60
N GLU A 405 6.93 -23.11 -53.39
CA GLU A 405 8.03 -23.97 -52.97
C GLU A 405 7.73 -24.57 -51.57
N LEU A 406 8.09 -25.85 -51.41
CA LEU A 406 7.97 -26.54 -50.16
C LEU A 406 9.35 -27.06 -49.75
N HIS A 407 9.82 -26.67 -48.57
CA HIS A 407 11.13 -27.10 -48.06
C HIS A 407 10.95 -27.84 -46.74
N CYS A 408 11.47 -29.05 -46.66
CA CYS A 408 11.39 -29.89 -45.49
C CYS A 408 12.80 -30.10 -44.91
N PHE A 409 13.11 -29.50 -43.78
CA PHE A 409 14.43 -29.54 -43.18
C PHE A 409 14.37 -29.41 -41.66
N ASN A 410 15.25 -30.13 -40.99
CA ASN A 410 15.46 -29.97 -39.52
C ASN A 410 14.20 -30.01 -38.64
N GLY A 411 13.21 -30.87 -38.98
CA GLY A 411 11.96 -30.95 -38.21
C GLY A 411 11.01 -29.79 -38.43
N LYS A 412 11.19 -28.99 -39.49
CA LYS A 412 10.30 -27.93 -39.92
C LYS A 412 9.93 -28.10 -41.39
N THR A 413 8.73 -27.70 -41.74
CA THR A 413 8.24 -27.63 -43.11
C THR A 413 7.93 -26.18 -43.43
N ARG A 414 8.65 -25.60 -44.39
CA ARG A 414 8.46 -24.25 -44.87
C ARG A 414 7.71 -24.26 -46.19
N PHE A 415 6.61 -23.49 -46.24
CA PHE A 415 5.86 -23.19 -47.46
C PHE A 415 6.18 -21.77 -47.90
N VAL A 416 6.45 -21.61 -49.19
CA VAL A 416 6.81 -20.32 -49.77
C VAL A 416 5.97 -20.09 -51.03
N VAL A 417 5.41 -18.87 -51.16
CA VAL A 417 4.78 -18.39 -52.41
C VAL A 417 5.52 -17.15 -52.85
N SER A 418 6.08 -17.18 -54.05
CA SER A 418 6.81 -16.04 -54.62
C SER A 418 6.13 -15.59 -55.90
N ASP A 419 6.04 -14.28 -56.08
CA ASP A 419 5.49 -13.64 -57.30
C ASP A 419 6.54 -12.76 -57.98
N SER A 420 6.28 -12.43 -59.29
CA SER A 420 7.07 -11.47 -60.04
C SER A 420 6.34 -10.14 -60.23
N GLY A 421 5.48 -9.79 -59.31
CA GLY A 421 4.73 -8.55 -59.27
C GLY A 421 5.58 -7.30 -59.04
N LYS A 422 4.93 -6.23 -58.71
CA LYS A 422 5.61 -4.92 -58.43
C LYS A 422 6.37 -4.86 -57.11
N GLY A 423 6.25 -5.92 -56.27
CA GLY A 423 6.77 -5.92 -54.93
C GLY A 423 5.92 -5.06 -53.97
N ILE A 424 6.39 -4.91 -52.75
CA ILE A 424 5.73 -4.22 -51.64
C ILE A 424 6.58 -3.04 -51.19
N ALA A 425 5.99 -1.87 -51.03
CA ALA A 425 6.71 -0.72 -50.52
C ALA A 425 7.19 -1.01 -49.07
N PRO A 426 8.42 -0.66 -48.71
CA PRO A 426 8.93 -0.92 -47.36
C PRO A 426 8.03 -0.37 -46.22
N GLU A 427 7.34 0.73 -46.49
CA GLU A 427 6.40 1.40 -45.60
C GLU A 427 5.11 0.60 -45.41
N ASP A 428 4.73 -0.22 -46.41
CA ASP A 428 3.50 -1.05 -46.35
C ASP A 428 3.74 -2.39 -45.63
N ILE A 429 4.99 -2.87 -45.54
CA ILE A 429 5.32 -4.18 -44.93
C ILE A 429 4.81 -4.36 -43.50
N PRO A 430 4.98 -3.40 -42.59
CA PRO A 430 4.49 -3.53 -41.22
C PRO A 430 2.97 -3.63 -41.09
N HIS A 431 2.23 -3.12 -42.10
CA HIS A 431 0.78 -2.97 -42.10
C HIS A 431 0.04 -4.04 -42.92
N LEU A 432 0.75 -4.90 -43.66
CA LEU A 432 0.14 -5.87 -44.60
C LEU A 432 -0.85 -6.84 -43.96
N PHE A 433 -0.65 -7.15 -42.67
CA PHE A 433 -1.51 -8.07 -41.93
C PHE A 433 -2.60 -7.34 -41.14
N GLU A 434 -2.65 -6.00 -41.19
CA GLU A 434 -3.74 -5.22 -40.61
C GLU A 434 -5.04 -5.42 -41.40
N ARG A 435 -6.16 -5.34 -40.73
CA ARG A 435 -7.48 -5.54 -41.31
C ARG A 435 -7.78 -4.42 -42.30
N PHE A 436 -8.34 -4.78 -43.49
CA PHE A 436 -8.70 -3.85 -44.53
C PHE A 436 -7.53 -3.05 -45.13
N TYR A 437 -6.30 -3.41 -44.75
CA TYR A 437 -5.15 -2.74 -45.31
C TYR A 437 -4.93 -3.11 -46.78
N ILE A 438 -4.82 -2.11 -47.62
CA ILE A 438 -4.51 -2.22 -49.07
C ILE A 438 -3.35 -1.26 -49.32
N GLY A 439 -2.19 -1.79 -49.70
CA GLY A 439 -0.98 -0.99 -49.91
C GLY A 439 -1.22 0.20 -50.88
N ARG A 440 -0.62 1.33 -50.50
CA ARG A 440 -0.77 2.64 -51.21
C ARG A 440 -0.29 2.61 -52.65
N SER A 441 0.62 1.71 -52.98
CA SER A 441 1.23 1.58 -54.32
C SER A 441 0.26 1.02 -55.42
N SER A 442 -0.95 0.62 -55.01
CA SER A 442 -1.97 0.16 -55.96
C SER A 442 -3.00 1.26 -56.27
N GLY A 443 -2.66 2.36 -56.90
CA GLY A 443 -3.50 3.53 -57.20
C GLY A 443 -4.93 3.30 -57.70
N ARG A 444 -5.39 2.05 -57.83
CA ARG A 444 -6.77 1.54 -57.89
C ARG A 444 -6.86 0.31 -56.99
N ARG A 445 -7.91 0.20 -56.19
CA ARG A 445 -8.23 -1.06 -55.51
C ARG A 445 -8.22 -2.20 -56.55
N PRO A 446 -7.43 -3.27 -56.35
CA PRO A 446 -7.52 -4.44 -57.21
C PRO A 446 -8.96 -4.95 -57.16
N GLU A 447 -9.55 -5.26 -58.31
CA GLU A 447 -10.88 -5.84 -58.38
C GLU A 447 -10.96 -7.08 -57.49
N GLY A 448 -11.70 -6.96 -56.38
CA GLY A 448 -12.03 -8.06 -55.50
C GLY A 448 -11.08 -8.29 -54.29
N GLY A 449 -10.24 -7.32 -53.88
CA GLY A 449 -9.48 -7.39 -52.63
C GLY A 449 -10.22 -6.77 -51.46
N SER A 450 -10.55 -7.57 -50.43
CA SER A 450 -11.20 -7.11 -49.19
C SER A 450 -10.21 -6.54 -48.16
N GLY A 451 -8.92 -6.82 -48.33
CA GLY A 451 -7.89 -6.53 -47.30
C GLY A 451 -8.01 -7.41 -46.03
N LEU A 452 -8.87 -8.43 -46.05
CA LEU A 452 -9.05 -9.35 -44.91
C LEU A 452 -8.26 -10.66 -45.04
N GLY A 453 -7.92 -11.08 -46.29
CA GLY A 453 -7.29 -12.38 -46.53
C GLY A 453 -5.97 -12.59 -45.78
N LEU A 454 -5.05 -11.59 -45.83
CA LEU A 454 -3.78 -11.67 -45.09
C LEU A 454 -3.97 -11.60 -43.57
N ALA A 455 -4.90 -10.80 -43.09
CA ALA A 455 -5.24 -10.74 -41.65
C ALA A 455 -5.81 -12.08 -41.15
N ILE A 456 -6.69 -12.72 -41.91
CA ILE A 456 -7.22 -14.06 -41.64
C ILE A 456 -6.07 -15.09 -41.62
N SER A 457 -5.19 -15.03 -42.65
CA SER A 457 -4.04 -15.95 -42.74
C SER A 457 -3.10 -15.81 -41.53
N GLN A 458 -2.78 -14.59 -41.14
CA GLN A 458 -1.95 -14.33 -39.94
C GLN A 458 -2.63 -14.88 -38.69
N LYS A 459 -3.94 -14.69 -38.52
CA LYS A 459 -4.68 -15.18 -37.36
C LYS A 459 -4.75 -16.69 -37.30
N ILE A 460 -4.89 -17.35 -38.42
CA ILE A 460 -4.79 -18.82 -38.51
C ILE A 460 -3.39 -19.31 -38.11
N MET A 461 -2.33 -18.64 -38.58
CA MET A 461 -0.97 -19.03 -38.24
C MET A 461 -0.67 -18.80 -36.75
N GLU A 462 -1.20 -17.72 -36.13
CA GLU A 462 -1.14 -17.49 -34.70
C GLU A 462 -1.77 -18.64 -33.88
N LEU A 463 -2.92 -19.20 -34.33
CA LEU A 463 -3.55 -20.37 -33.72
C LEU A 463 -2.67 -21.64 -33.81
N HIS A 464 -1.76 -21.68 -34.78
CA HIS A 464 -0.78 -22.76 -34.98
C HIS A 464 0.60 -22.43 -34.40
N GLU A 465 0.70 -21.41 -33.53
CA GLU A 465 1.94 -20.93 -32.92
C GLU A 465 3.04 -20.58 -33.95
N SER A 466 2.63 -20.09 -35.11
CA SER A 466 3.49 -19.70 -36.20
C SER A 466 3.16 -18.30 -36.72
N THR A 467 3.96 -17.80 -37.67
CA THR A 467 3.80 -16.48 -38.25
C THR A 467 4.06 -16.54 -39.78
N ILE A 468 3.45 -15.60 -40.48
CA ILE A 468 3.76 -15.40 -41.94
C ILE A 468 4.85 -14.33 -42.01
N THR A 469 5.89 -14.62 -42.75
CA THR A 469 6.95 -13.67 -43.07
C THR A 469 6.82 -13.23 -44.55
N VAL A 470 7.21 -11.98 -44.79
CA VAL A 470 7.16 -11.39 -46.15
C VAL A 470 8.49 -10.71 -46.45
N GLU A 471 8.98 -10.92 -47.66
CA GLU A 471 10.22 -10.33 -48.14
C GLU A 471 10.04 -9.87 -49.61
N ASN A 472 10.66 -8.75 -49.94
CA ASN A 472 10.77 -8.32 -51.33
C ASN A 472 11.89 -9.11 -52.04
N ARG A 473 11.64 -9.52 -53.27
CA ARG A 473 12.66 -10.22 -54.05
C ARG A 473 13.57 -9.22 -54.76
N PRO A 474 14.86 -9.55 -54.97
CA PRO A 474 15.80 -8.70 -55.67
C PRO A 474 15.38 -8.37 -57.12
N ASP A 475 14.70 -9.33 -57.83
CA ASP A 475 14.30 -9.25 -59.24
C ASP A 475 12.90 -8.63 -59.44
N ARG A 476 12.39 -7.85 -58.46
CA ARG A 476 10.99 -7.41 -58.33
C ARG A 476 10.04 -8.56 -57.97
N GLY A 477 8.99 -8.19 -57.26
CA GLY A 477 8.01 -9.11 -56.69
C GLY A 477 8.17 -9.34 -55.20
N SER A 478 7.30 -10.16 -54.64
CA SER A 478 7.28 -10.46 -53.20
C SER A 478 7.31 -11.97 -52.95
N SER A 479 7.70 -12.33 -51.74
CA SER A 479 7.72 -13.72 -51.26
C SER A 479 7.09 -13.78 -49.87
N PHE A 480 6.05 -14.59 -49.72
CA PHE A 480 5.38 -14.89 -48.46
C PHE A 480 5.74 -16.29 -48.02
N SER A 481 6.09 -16.49 -46.77
CA SER A 481 6.42 -17.81 -46.24
C SER A 481 5.92 -18.02 -44.83
N PHE A 482 5.67 -19.27 -44.44
CA PHE A 482 5.39 -19.69 -43.08
C PHE A 482 6.01 -21.05 -42.78
N ASP A 483 6.27 -21.31 -41.54
CA ASP A 483 6.88 -22.55 -41.04
C ASP A 483 5.86 -23.31 -40.19
N LEU A 484 5.78 -24.65 -40.39
CA LEU A 484 5.05 -25.57 -39.52
C LEU A 484 6.01 -26.62 -38.90
N PRO A 485 5.75 -27.06 -37.68
CA PRO A 485 6.55 -28.15 -37.11
C PRO A 485 6.36 -29.44 -37.92
N GLY A 486 7.47 -29.98 -38.43
CA GLY A 486 7.51 -31.25 -39.16
C GLY A 486 7.42 -32.46 -38.23
N VAL A 487 6.65 -33.45 -38.60
CA VAL A 487 6.54 -34.72 -37.90
C VAL A 487 7.50 -35.70 -38.52
N PRO A 488 8.46 -36.30 -37.80
CA PRO A 488 9.36 -37.29 -38.35
C PRO A 488 8.57 -38.54 -38.77
N VAL A 489 8.69 -38.90 -40.02
CA VAL A 489 8.17 -40.20 -40.51
C VAL A 489 9.00 -41.30 -39.86
N LYS A 490 8.43 -42.11 -38.98
CA LYS A 490 9.04 -43.39 -38.64
C LYS A 490 9.10 -44.22 -39.91
N LYS A 491 10.31 -44.45 -40.46
CA LYS A 491 10.50 -45.47 -41.48
C LYS A 491 10.04 -46.80 -40.88
N THR A 492 8.91 -47.28 -41.32
CA THR A 492 8.46 -48.66 -41.13
C THR A 492 9.37 -49.57 -41.92
#